data_6a800c445cc9fa2c820d08430601f11d
#
_entry.id   6a800c445cc9fa2c820d08430601f11d
#
_cell.length_a   1.000
_cell.length_b   1.000
_cell.length_c   1.000
_cell.angle_alpha   90.00
_cell.angle_beta   90.00
_cell.angle_gamma   90.00
#
_symmetry.space_group_name_H-M   'P 1'
#
loop_
_entity.id
_entity.type
_entity.pdbx_description
1 polymer ?
#
loop_
_entity_poly.entity_id
_entity_poly.type
_entity_poly.pdbx_seq_one_letter_code
_entity_poly.pdbx_strand_id
1 'polypeptide(L)'
;MAVVWSVVTILLGYAVLDVADAAPGVLTLRPLPPPAPTEYVATRTLPLVPQPTPATSVAEPLPPLAGETAAPSPTGIERALAAVRAVPALRDSALVVRDGQSGDVLLDQRGDELRIPASTTKLLSAAAIGRAFAPGETLRTVVREGDTPDEIVLVAGGDSLLAPGRGDPRAVAGRAGLGDLADQVASALRARGTRSVTLYVDETYADGPRTAPTWASTFRSSGITGAVAMLGLSSQRARGGAAGPADPVLSVRTAFAGLLDARGLAVKVAARGRAPGAPGSPMPTPMPTPTSGSTPQTATDSTATPTTSAPTTGPGAVLGSVESAPVQEQLALALTDSDNALTEILARQAAYRSGAGTAFAAVGAWVVSQVAALGLDTAGVTLSDASGLSRENRVRASLLSDVLVLGYDGRHPVLRRALDGLPIGGLTGTLADRFTGADHVAAGRARAKTGTLTGANALAGSVVDDDGRLLVFVGMVAGVGTNDARAALDRLVAAIASCGCR
;
A
#
# COMPACT_ATOMS: atom_id res chain seq x y z
N MET A 1 50.10 -4.62 -22.84
CA MET A 1 49.09 -4.60 -23.94
C MET A 1 48.93 -5.94 -24.65
N ALA A 2 49.98 -6.68 -25.00
CA ALA A 2 49.86 -7.96 -25.69
C ALA A 2 49.00 -9.02 -24.95
N VAL A 3 49.16 -9.16 -23.63
CA VAL A 3 48.36 -10.11 -22.81
C VAL A 3 46.88 -9.81 -22.82
N VAL A 4 46.48 -8.49 -22.77
CA VAL A 4 45.09 -8.09 -22.80
C VAL A 4 44.45 -8.42 -24.16
N TRP A 5 45.18 -8.19 -25.26
CA TRP A 5 44.69 -8.55 -26.60
C TRP A 5 44.55 -10.07 -26.79
N SER A 6 45.49 -10.85 -26.23
CA SER A 6 45.37 -12.32 -26.28
C SER A 6 44.15 -12.83 -25.52
N VAL A 7 43.86 -12.29 -24.31
CA VAL A 7 42.67 -12.67 -23.52
C VAL A 7 41.37 -12.29 -24.24
N VAL A 8 41.30 -11.08 -24.81
CA VAL A 8 40.12 -10.62 -25.57
C VAL A 8 39.90 -11.51 -26.81
N THR A 9 40.96 -11.89 -27.52
CA THR A 9 40.85 -12.76 -28.70
C THR A 9 40.36 -14.15 -28.32
N ILE A 10 40.84 -14.71 -27.19
CA ILE A 10 40.38 -16.03 -26.70
C ILE A 10 38.90 -15.97 -26.29
N LEU A 11 38.49 -14.93 -25.57
CA LEU A 11 37.10 -14.77 -25.14
C LEU A 11 36.14 -14.59 -26.34
N LEU A 12 36.55 -13.79 -27.34
CA LEU A 12 35.78 -13.64 -28.57
C LEU A 12 35.70 -14.95 -29.36
N GLY A 13 36.83 -15.69 -29.46
CA GLY A 13 36.84 -17.01 -30.09
C GLY A 13 35.91 -18.01 -29.36
N TYR A 14 35.92 -17.99 -28.03
CA TYR A 14 34.99 -18.84 -27.25
C TYR A 14 33.55 -18.46 -27.47
N ALA A 15 33.23 -17.16 -27.46
CA ALA A 15 31.86 -16.69 -27.70
C ALA A 15 31.35 -17.07 -29.12
N VAL A 16 32.21 -17.07 -30.12
CA VAL A 16 31.85 -17.54 -31.47
C VAL A 16 31.56 -19.05 -31.49
N LEU A 17 32.36 -19.83 -30.76
CA LEU A 17 32.15 -21.29 -30.64
C LEU A 17 30.86 -21.59 -29.84
N ASP A 18 30.56 -20.81 -28.80
CA ASP A 18 29.34 -20.92 -28.03
C ASP A 18 28.11 -20.59 -28.89
N VAL A 19 28.12 -19.46 -29.62
CA VAL A 19 27.03 -19.09 -30.55
C VAL A 19 26.81 -20.15 -31.63
N ALA A 20 27.89 -20.85 -32.08
CA ALA A 20 27.83 -21.92 -33.06
C ALA A 20 27.46 -23.29 -32.48
N ASP A 21 27.17 -23.38 -31.18
CA ASP A 21 26.93 -24.63 -30.44
C ASP A 21 28.12 -25.65 -30.51
N ALA A 22 29.33 -25.14 -30.69
CA ALA A 22 30.55 -25.93 -30.75
C ALA A 22 31.32 -25.96 -29.41
N ALA A 23 30.92 -25.12 -28.44
CA ALA A 23 31.44 -25.11 -27.08
C ALA A 23 30.27 -24.98 -26.07
N PRO A 24 30.37 -25.48 -24.82
CA PRO A 24 29.32 -25.30 -23.81
C PRO A 24 29.14 -23.83 -23.44
N GLY A 25 27.93 -23.30 -23.57
CA GLY A 25 27.61 -21.92 -23.21
C GLY A 25 26.13 -21.65 -23.25
N VAL A 26 25.74 -20.36 -23.25
CA VAL A 26 24.35 -19.91 -23.23
C VAL A 26 23.93 -19.16 -24.49
N LEU A 27 24.84 -18.87 -25.41
CA LEU A 27 24.59 -18.22 -26.67
C LEU A 27 24.31 -19.25 -27.75
N THR A 28 23.26 -19.03 -28.57
CA THR A 28 22.95 -19.90 -29.70
C THR A 28 22.27 -19.12 -30.82
N LEU A 29 22.59 -19.43 -32.08
CA LEU A 29 21.90 -18.96 -33.27
C LEU A 29 20.75 -19.89 -33.67
N ARG A 30 20.63 -21.06 -33.04
CA ARG A 30 19.54 -21.98 -33.34
C ARG A 30 18.24 -21.43 -32.79
N PRO A 31 17.13 -21.45 -33.53
CA PRO A 31 15.82 -21.19 -32.98
C PRO A 31 15.59 -22.14 -31.79
N LEU A 32 15.19 -21.60 -30.63
CA LEU A 32 14.74 -22.44 -29.52
C LEU A 32 13.70 -23.42 -30.05
N PRO A 33 13.82 -24.73 -29.77
CA PRO A 33 12.76 -25.66 -30.10
C PRO A 33 11.46 -25.12 -29.50
N PRO A 34 10.32 -25.24 -30.25
CA PRO A 34 9.05 -24.88 -29.66
C PRO A 34 8.91 -25.65 -28.34
N PRO A 35 8.35 -25.02 -27.29
CA PRO A 35 8.11 -25.72 -26.04
C PRO A 35 7.41 -27.03 -26.38
N ALA A 36 7.94 -28.15 -25.87
CA ALA A 36 7.32 -29.45 -26.08
C ALA A 36 5.82 -29.29 -25.78
N PRO A 37 4.92 -29.78 -26.67
CA PRO A 37 3.52 -29.73 -26.38
C PRO A 37 3.37 -30.35 -24.99
N THR A 38 2.85 -29.59 -24.06
CA THR A 38 2.47 -30.11 -22.75
C THR A 38 1.49 -31.22 -23.09
N GLU A 39 1.96 -32.49 -23.10
CA GLU A 39 1.05 -33.60 -23.11
C GLU A 39 0.15 -33.34 -21.92
N TYR A 40 -1.07 -32.95 -22.22
CA TYR A 40 -2.16 -33.00 -21.28
C TYR A 40 -2.23 -34.47 -20.87
N VAL A 41 -1.54 -34.78 -19.77
CA VAL A 41 -1.70 -36.10 -19.13
C VAL A 41 -3.20 -36.20 -18.91
N ALA A 42 -3.83 -36.98 -19.77
CA ALA A 42 -5.24 -37.28 -19.70
C ALA A 42 -5.56 -37.55 -18.23
N THR A 43 -6.39 -36.69 -17.69
CA THR A 43 -6.98 -36.72 -16.37
C THR A 43 -6.79 -38.05 -15.67
N ARG A 44 -5.74 -38.14 -14.86
CA ARG A 44 -5.73 -39.08 -13.75
C ARG A 44 -6.95 -38.67 -12.93
N THR A 45 -8.02 -39.43 -13.03
CA THR A 45 -9.17 -39.30 -12.17
C THR A 45 -8.60 -39.38 -10.76
N LEU A 46 -8.38 -38.23 -10.12
CA LEU A 46 -8.06 -38.16 -8.72
C LEU A 46 -9.20 -38.93 -8.03
N PRO A 47 -8.89 -39.90 -7.16
CA PRO A 47 -9.92 -40.54 -6.38
C PRO A 47 -10.76 -39.41 -5.77
N LEU A 48 -12.10 -39.50 -5.92
CA LEU A 48 -13.01 -38.56 -5.28
C LEU A 48 -12.57 -38.50 -3.82
N VAL A 49 -11.99 -37.38 -3.42
CA VAL A 49 -11.77 -37.09 -2.00
C VAL A 49 -13.18 -37.09 -1.41
N PRO A 50 -13.50 -37.97 -0.46
CA PRO A 50 -14.80 -37.95 0.16
C PRO A 50 -15.08 -36.54 0.64
N GLN A 51 -16.14 -35.93 0.17
CA GLN A 51 -16.56 -34.63 0.70
C GLN A 51 -16.70 -34.79 2.21
N PRO A 52 -16.11 -33.93 3.02
CA PRO A 52 -16.31 -34.01 4.45
C PRO A 52 -17.81 -33.96 4.70
N THR A 53 -18.32 -34.98 5.39
CA THR A 53 -19.74 -35.01 5.81
C THR A 53 -20.02 -33.69 6.52
N PRO A 54 -21.06 -32.92 6.14
CA PRO A 54 -21.39 -31.71 6.85
C PRO A 54 -21.43 -32.02 8.35
N ALA A 55 -20.66 -31.29 9.15
CA ALA A 55 -20.69 -31.46 10.59
C ALA A 55 -22.13 -31.28 11.06
N THR A 56 -22.72 -32.34 11.59
CA THR A 56 -24.08 -32.37 12.11
C THR A 56 -24.24 -31.57 13.42
N SER A 57 -23.15 -31.04 13.95
CA SER A 57 -23.15 -30.08 15.05
C SER A 57 -22.51 -28.79 14.53
N VAL A 58 -23.23 -27.69 14.63
CA VAL A 58 -22.64 -26.36 14.64
C VAL A 58 -21.63 -26.41 15.79
N ALA A 59 -20.33 -26.27 15.50
CA ALA A 59 -19.34 -26.12 16.55
C ALA A 59 -19.86 -25.06 17.52
N GLU A 60 -19.90 -25.36 18.80
CA GLU A 60 -20.24 -24.35 19.80
C GLU A 60 -19.39 -23.12 19.51
N PRO A 61 -19.99 -21.91 19.50
CA PRO A 61 -19.20 -20.70 19.35
C PRO A 61 -18.06 -20.78 20.36
N LEU A 62 -16.83 -20.49 19.89
CA LEU A 62 -15.68 -20.43 20.79
C LEU A 62 -16.11 -19.64 22.03
N PRO A 63 -15.87 -20.17 23.25
CA PRO A 63 -16.23 -19.46 24.46
C PRO A 63 -15.63 -18.03 24.35
N PRO A 64 -16.36 -17.00 24.79
CA PRO A 64 -15.79 -15.65 24.83
C PRO A 64 -14.44 -15.77 25.51
N LEU A 65 -13.42 -15.09 24.94
CA LEU A 65 -12.08 -15.03 25.54
C LEU A 65 -12.25 -14.80 27.04
N ALA A 66 -11.80 -15.77 27.86
CA ALA A 66 -12.00 -15.76 29.28
C ALA A 66 -11.49 -14.44 29.85
N GLY A 67 -12.34 -13.81 30.62
CA GLY A 67 -12.22 -12.55 31.35
C GLY A 67 -11.01 -11.65 31.12
N GLU A 68 -11.18 -10.37 31.33
CA GLU A 68 -10.14 -9.35 31.16
C GLU A 68 -8.78 -9.85 31.64
N THR A 69 -7.88 -10.10 30.70
CA THR A 69 -6.47 -10.43 31.01
C THR A 69 -5.90 -9.29 31.82
N ALA A 70 -5.32 -9.59 32.98
CA ALA A 70 -4.75 -8.56 33.84
C ALA A 70 -3.70 -7.72 33.08
N ALA A 71 -3.80 -6.40 33.18
CA ALA A 71 -2.82 -5.52 32.55
C ALA A 71 -1.46 -5.69 33.27
N PRO A 72 -0.34 -5.67 32.53
CA PRO A 72 1.00 -5.60 33.14
C PRO A 72 1.14 -4.35 34.00
N SER A 73 1.91 -4.47 35.10
CA SER A 73 2.25 -3.30 35.89
C SER A 73 3.43 -2.53 35.26
N PRO A 74 3.50 -1.19 35.40
CA PRO A 74 4.66 -0.43 34.95
C PRO A 74 5.98 -0.97 35.52
N THR A 75 6.02 -1.30 36.82
CA THR A 75 7.20 -1.89 37.51
C THR A 75 7.56 -3.26 36.92
N GLY A 76 6.55 -4.07 36.52
CA GLY A 76 6.77 -5.35 35.85
C GLY A 76 7.42 -5.17 34.48
N ILE A 77 6.90 -4.26 33.66
CA ILE A 77 7.47 -3.90 32.35
C ILE A 77 8.89 -3.33 32.49
N GLU A 78 9.13 -2.41 33.46
CA GLU A 78 10.46 -1.85 33.70
C GLU A 78 11.49 -2.93 34.04
N ARG A 79 11.10 -3.88 34.89
CA ARG A 79 11.96 -5.02 35.29
C ARG A 79 12.24 -5.94 34.09
N ALA A 80 11.23 -6.29 33.31
CA ALA A 80 11.37 -7.15 32.14
C ALA A 80 12.29 -6.53 31.07
N LEU A 81 12.23 -5.22 30.89
CA LEU A 81 12.98 -4.50 29.88
C LEU A 81 14.33 -3.96 30.34
N ALA A 82 14.66 -4.06 31.62
CA ALA A 82 15.89 -3.45 32.22
C ALA A 82 17.16 -3.89 31.49
N ALA A 83 17.33 -5.20 31.24
CA ALA A 83 18.52 -5.74 30.59
C ALA A 83 18.60 -5.33 29.10
N VAL A 84 17.47 -5.29 28.40
CA VAL A 84 17.42 -4.91 26.98
C VAL A 84 17.68 -3.41 26.82
N ARG A 85 17.12 -2.56 27.67
CA ARG A 85 17.33 -1.11 27.65
C ARG A 85 18.79 -0.72 27.95
N ALA A 86 19.53 -1.56 28.68
CA ALA A 86 20.93 -1.35 28.98
C ALA A 86 21.88 -1.55 27.79
N VAL A 87 21.42 -2.20 26.69
CA VAL A 87 22.26 -2.39 25.50
C VAL A 87 22.62 -1.04 24.86
N PRO A 88 23.85 -0.86 24.36
CA PRO A 88 24.31 0.44 23.84
C PRO A 88 23.38 1.04 22.78
N ALA A 89 22.81 0.21 21.89
CA ALA A 89 21.94 0.65 20.82
C ALA A 89 20.62 1.28 21.30
N LEU A 90 20.13 0.94 22.50
CA LEU A 90 18.87 1.47 23.06
C LEU A 90 19.06 2.56 24.11
N ARG A 91 20.30 2.83 24.53
CA ARG A 91 20.58 3.79 25.61
C ARG A 91 20.03 5.19 25.33
N ASP A 92 20.15 5.65 24.07
CA ASP A 92 19.68 6.96 23.60
C ASP A 92 18.42 6.87 22.70
N SER A 93 17.70 5.74 22.77
CA SER A 93 16.47 5.55 22.00
C SER A 93 15.27 6.23 22.67
N ALA A 94 14.24 6.53 21.88
CA ALA A 94 12.90 6.78 22.39
C ALA A 94 12.14 5.45 22.40
N LEU A 95 11.65 5.04 23.56
CA LEU A 95 10.90 3.80 23.77
C LEU A 95 9.60 4.11 24.50
N VAL A 96 8.48 3.66 23.97
CA VAL A 96 7.17 3.76 24.63
C VAL A 96 6.50 2.40 24.58
N VAL A 97 5.96 1.96 25.71
CA VAL A 97 5.12 0.76 25.80
C VAL A 97 3.82 1.15 26.47
N ARG A 98 2.70 0.74 25.90
CA ARG A 98 1.36 1.00 26.43
C ARG A 98 0.52 -0.25 26.46
N ASP A 99 -0.44 -0.25 27.34
CA ASP A 99 -1.55 -1.20 27.27
C ASP A 99 -2.40 -0.91 26.03
N GLY A 100 -2.62 -1.91 25.18
CA GLY A 100 -3.35 -1.74 23.92
C GLY A 100 -4.86 -1.60 24.10
N GLN A 101 -5.42 -1.93 25.27
CA GLN A 101 -6.85 -1.82 25.57
C GLN A 101 -7.19 -0.55 26.33
N SER A 102 -6.47 -0.28 27.45
CA SER A 102 -6.73 0.93 28.25
C SER A 102 -6.03 2.16 27.69
N GLY A 103 -4.93 1.97 26.96
CA GLY A 103 -4.07 3.05 26.49
C GLY A 103 -3.09 3.56 27.57
N ASP A 104 -3.04 2.96 28.76
CA ASP A 104 -2.16 3.40 29.83
C ASP A 104 -0.68 3.25 29.44
N VAL A 105 0.13 4.23 29.82
CA VAL A 105 1.57 4.20 29.61
C VAL A 105 2.22 3.29 30.64
N LEU A 106 2.86 2.23 30.18
CA LEU A 106 3.57 1.26 31.01
C LEU A 106 5.09 1.54 31.09
N LEU A 107 5.63 2.12 30.01
CA LEU A 107 7.02 2.59 29.94
C LEU A 107 7.09 3.81 29.03
N ASP A 108 7.76 4.84 29.48
CA ASP A 108 8.19 5.96 28.66
C ASP A 108 9.67 6.27 28.90
N GLN A 109 10.46 6.18 27.84
CA GLN A 109 11.83 6.62 27.80
C GLN A 109 11.96 7.60 26.64
N ARG A 110 12.05 8.90 26.94
CA ARG A 110 12.21 9.96 25.93
C ARG A 110 11.13 9.93 24.84
N GLY A 111 9.91 9.49 25.16
CA GLY A 111 8.81 9.34 24.20
C GLY A 111 8.42 10.64 23.52
N ASP A 112 8.62 11.78 24.19
CA ASP A 112 8.28 13.11 23.68
C ASP A 112 9.41 13.80 22.89
N GLU A 113 10.59 13.16 22.77
CA GLU A 113 11.64 13.72 21.92
C GLU A 113 11.29 13.60 20.43
N LEU A 114 11.47 14.71 19.71
CA LEU A 114 11.29 14.74 18.26
C LEU A 114 12.43 14.01 17.56
N ARG A 115 12.10 12.95 16.85
CA ARG A 115 13.07 12.09 16.14
C ARG A 115 12.67 11.88 14.67
N ILE A 116 13.60 11.40 13.86
CA ILE A 116 13.34 10.98 12.48
C ILE A 116 12.58 9.66 12.51
N PRO A 117 11.31 9.62 12.08
CA PRO A 117 10.46 8.43 12.18
C PRO A 117 10.74 7.38 11.10
N ALA A 118 11.38 7.78 10.01
CA ALA A 118 11.43 6.99 8.78
C ALA A 118 10.02 6.48 8.41
N SER A 119 9.87 5.27 7.90
CA SER A 119 8.56 4.74 7.43
C SER A 119 7.53 4.47 8.54
N THR A 120 7.82 4.72 9.84
CA THR A 120 6.76 4.73 10.85
C THR A 120 5.84 5.95 10.72
N THR A 121 6.25 6.99 9.98
CA THR A 121 5.37 8.10 9.54
C THR A 121 4.07 7.59 8.91
N LYS A 122 4.12 6.45 8.21
CA LYS A 122 2.94 5.85 7.56
C LYS A 122 1.80 5.52 8.52
N LEU A 123 2.07 5.39 9.82
CA LEU A 123 1.02 5.24 10.84
C LEU A 123 0.21 6.53 10.99
N LEU A 124 0.88 7.70 11.01
CA LEU A 124 0.21 9.01 11.03
C LEU A 124 -0.59 9.21 9.74
N SER A 125 0.02 8.89 8.60
CA SER A 125 -0.65 8.99 7.30
C SER A 125 -1.87 8.08 7.22
N ALA A 126 -1.80 6.84 7.74
CA ALA A 126 -2.94 5.93 7.78
C ALA A 126 -4.09 6.48 8.63
N ALA A 127 -3.77 7.08 9.79
CA ALA A 127 -4.77 7.73 10.64
C ALA A 127 -5.43 8.93 9.93
N ALA A 128 -4.64 9.78 9.28
CA ALA A 128 -5.13 10.94 8.53
C ALA A 128 -6.00 10.53 7.33
N ILE A 129 -5.53 9.57 6.52
CA ILE A 129 -6.27 9.05 5.36
C ILE A 129 -7.56 8.38 5.81
N GLY A 130 -7.53 7.63 6.93
CA GLY A 130 -8.69 6.97 7.51
C GLY A 130 -9.84 7.91 7.90
N ARG A 131 -9.56 9.21 8.06
CA ARG A 131 -10.60 10.24 8.27
C ARG A 131 -11.24 10.74 6.98
N ALA A 132 -10.52 10.66 5.87
CA ALA A 132 -10.93 11.24 4.59
C ALA A 132 -11.71 10.29 3.69
N PHE A 133 -11.66 8.98 3.99
CA PHE A 133 -12.35 7.95 3.21
C PHE A 133 -13.29 7.15 4.10
N ALA A 134 -14.48 6.85 3.55
CA ALA A 134 -15.44 5.97 4.21
C ALA A 134 -14.98 4.51 4.18
N PRO A 135 -15.45 3.66 5.13
CA PRO A 135 -15.23 2.22 5.04
C PRO A 135 -15.75 1.65 3.71
N GLY A 136 -14.92 0.85 3.04
CA GLY A 136 -15.28 0.24 1.75
C GLY A 136 -15.17 1.16 0.54
N GLU A 137 -14.81 2.43 0.69
CA GLU A 137 -14.72 3.37 -0.42
C GLU A 137 -13.61 2.98 -1.40
N THR A 138 -13.93 3.01 -2.71
CA THR A 138 -13.06 2.64 -3.83
C THR A 138 -12.65 3.87 -4.65
N LEU A 139 -11.63 3.71 -5.49
CA LEU A 139 -11.19 4.71 -6.47
C LEU A 139 -11.65 4.28 -7.86
N ARG A 140 -12.18 5.22 -8.64
CA ARG A 140 -12.70 4.92 -9.99
C ARG A 140 -11.77 5.43 -11.07
N THR A 141 -11.43 4.56 -12.01
CA THR A 141 -10.81 4.93 -13.28
C THR A 141 -11.88 4.88 -14.37
N VAL A 142 -12.04 5.97 -15.11
CA VAL A 142 -13.17 6.16 -16.04
C VAL A 142 -12.64 6.57 -17.40
N VAL A 143 -13.28 6.09 -18.46
CA VAL A 143 -13.13 6.65 -19.81
C VAL A 143 -14.41 7.39 -20.19
N ARG A 144 -14.25 8.64 -20.63
CA ARG A 144 -15.34 9.50 -21.07
C ARG A 144 -15.21 9.82 -22.54
N GLU A 145 -16.33 10.14 -23.18
CA GLU A 145 -16.36 10.77 -24.50
C GLU A 145 -15.78 12.19 -24.40
N GLY A 146 -14.96 12.59 -25.38
CA GLY A 146 -14.41 13.94 -25.49
C GLY A 146 -15.42 14.93 -26.10
N ASP A 147 -14.92 15.99 -26.72
CA ASP A 147 -15.76 17.02 -27.36
C ASP A 147 -16.38 16.51 -28.66
N THR A 148 -15.72 15.58 -29.32
CA THR A 148 -16.20 14.92 -30.54
C THR A 148 -16.38 13.43 -30.33
N PRO A 149 -17.26 12.74 -31.11
CA PRO A 149 -17.54 11.29 -30.93
C PRO A 149 -16.33 10.36 -31.16
N ASP A 150 -15.27 10.86 -31.78
CA ASP A 150 -14.00 10.16 -32.03
C ASP A 150 -12.91 10.51 -31.00
N GLU A 151 -13.24 11.31 -29.99
CA GLU A 151 -12.34 11.62 -28.86
C GLU A 151 -12.77 10.87 -27.60
N ILE A 152 -11.79 10.28 -26.92
CA ILE A 152 -11.98 9.64 -25.63
C ILE A 152 -10.95 10.14 -24.62
N VAL A 153 -11.37 10.27 -23.38
CA VAL A 153 -10.54 10.77 -22.28
C VAL A 153 -10.48 9.72 -21.18
N LEU A 154 -9.27 9.19 -20.95
CA LEU A 154 -8.97 8.36 -19.78
C LEU A 154 -8.75 9.29 -18.58
N VAL A 155 -9.62 9.21 -17.57
CA VAL A 155 -9.57 10.05 -16.38
C VAL A 155 -8.83 9.32 -15.27
N ALA A 156 -7.74 9.90 -14.79
CA ALA A 156 -6.95 9.41 -13.67
C ALA A 156 -7.72 9.62 -12.36
N GLY A 157 -8.32 8.56 -11.82
CA GLY A 157 -9.16 8.62 -10.61
C GLY A 157 -8.44 8.25 -9.32
N GLY A 158 -7.10 8.15 -9.34
CA GLY A 158 -6.28 7.88 -8.16
C GLY A 158 -5.85 6.42 -8.01
N ASP A 159 -6.33 5.50 -8.83
CA ASP A 159 -5.89 4.10 -8.79
C ASP A 159 -4.51 3.93 -9.45
N SER A 160 -3.48 3.70 -8.64
CA SER A 160 -2.12 3.40 -9.07
C SER A 160 -1.81 1.89 -9.12
N LEU A 161 -2.83 1.05 -8.93
CA LEU A 161 -2.69 -0.40 -8.81
C LEU A 161 -3.48 -1.17 -9.90
N LEU A 162 -3.77 -0.55 -11.03
CA LEU A 162 -4.50 -1.20 -12.14
C LEU A 162 -3.79 -2.45 -12.65
N ALA A 163 -4.53 -3.54 -12.87
CA ALA A 163 -4.01 -4.67 -13.62
C ALA A 163 -3.78 -4.27 -15.09
N PRO A 164 -2.68 -4.67 -15.73
CA PRO A 164 -2.46 -4.38 -17.16
C PRO A 164 -3.46 -5.09 -18.08
N GLY A 165 -4.02 -6.21 -17.64
CA GLY A 165 -5.04 -7.00 -18.34
C GLY A 165 -6.38 -6.98 -17.62
N ARG A 166 -6.99 -8.16 -17.43
CA ARG A 166 -8.19 -8.33 -16.61
C ARG A 166 -7.87 -8.11 -15.14
N GLY A 167 -8.81 -7.51 -14.42
CA GLY A 167 -8.76 -7.37 -12.99
C GLY A 167 -9.06 -8.68 -12.25
N ASP A 168 -8.55 -8.76 -11.00
CA ASP A 168 -8.91 -9.84 -10.09
C ASP A 168 -9.70 -9.25 -8.90
N PRO A 169 -10.98 -9.55 -8.75
CA PRO A 169 -11.82 -9.01 -7.68
C PRO A 169 -11.35 -9.38 -6.27
N ARG A 170 -10.46 -10.38 -6.14
CA ARG A 170 -9.88 -10.81 -4.86
C ARG A 170 -8.55 -10.12 -4.54
N ALA A 171 -7.90 -9.51 -5.54
CA ALA A 171 -6.63 -8.83 -5.35
C ALA A 171 -6.82 -7.42 -4.80
N VAL A 172 -5.85 -6.92 -4.05
CA VAL A 172 -5.74 -5.49 -3.73
C VAL A 172 -5.04 -4.77 -4.88
N ALA A 173 -3.85 -5.22 -5.26
CA ALA A 173 -3.14 -4.70 -6.43
C ALA A 173 -3.60 -5.45 -7.67
N GLY A 174 -4.25 -4.76 -8.60
CA GLY A 174 -4.79 -5.34 -9.83
C GLY A 174 -6.27 -5.74 -9.73
N ARG A 175 -7.05 -5.22 -8.77
CA ARG A 175 -8.49 -5.46 -8.72
C ARG A 175 -9.21 -4.84 -9.90
N ALA A 176 -8.94 -3.58 -10.23
CA ALA A 176 -9.39 -2.95 -11.44
C ALA A 176 -8.49 -3.33 -12.61
N GLY A 177 -9.07 -3.75 -13.73
CA GLY A 177 -8.34 -4.16 -14.93
C GLY A 177 -8.44 -3.18 -16.08
N LEU A 178 -7.31 -2.81 -16.71
CA LEU A 178 -7.32 -2.04 -17.94
C LEU A 178 -7.97 -2.81 -19.11
N GLY A 179 -7.84 -4.15 -19.11
CA GLY A 179 -8.49 -5.01 -20.09
C GLY A 179 -10.01 -4.94 -20.00
N ASP A 180 -10.55 -4.96 -18.76
CA ASP A 180 -12.01 -4.86 -18.55
C ASP A 180 -12.52 -3.48 -18.95
N LEU A 181 -11.75 -2.42 -18.65
CA LEU A 181 -12.07 -1.06 -19.08
C LEU A 181 -12.05 -0.94 -20.62
N ALA A 182 -11.06 -1.54 -21.28
CA ALA A 182 -10.95 -1.54 -22.73
C ALA A 182 -12.09 -2.34 -23.40
N ASP A 183 -12.57 -3.44 -22.79
CA ASP A 183 -13.73 -4.20 -23.28
C ASP A 183 -14.99 -3.34 -23.27
N GLN A 184 -15.25 -2.62 -22.16
CA GLN A 184 -16.40 -1.72 -22.03
C GLN A 184 -16.35 -0.60 -23.07
N VAL A 185 -15.21 0.10 -23.18
CA VAL A 185 -15.02 1.22 -24.12
C VAL A 185 -15.14 0.76 -25.56
N ALA A 186 -14.48 -0.34 -25.94
CA ALA A 186 -14.56 -0.87 -27.29
C ALA A 186 -15.99 -1.33 -27.67
N SER A 187 -16.74 -1.87 -26.71
CA SER A 187 -18.14 -2.23 -26.92
C SER A 187 -19.01 -1.00 -27.16
N ALA A 188 -18.86 0.04 -26.34
CA ALA A 188 -19.60 1.29 -26.46
C ALA A 188 -19.33 2.00 -27.80
N LEU A 189 -18.06 2.07 -28.22
CA LEU A 189 -17.65 2.69 -29.47
C LEU A 189 -18.13 1.90 -30.70
N ARG A 190 -18.05 0.57 -30.68
CA ARG A 190 -18.55 -0.29 -31.75
C ARG A 190 -20.05 -0.18 -31.94
N ALA A 191 -20.82 -0.07 -30.86
CA ALA A 191 -22.26 0.13 -30.93
C ALA A 191 -22.66 1.42 -31.67
N ARG A 192 -21.75 2.41 -31.72
CA ARG A 192 -21.90 3.68 -32.46
C ARG A 192 -21.28 3.65 -33.86
N GLY A 193 -20.66 2.55 -34.28
CA GLY A 193 -19.94 2.44 -35.54
C GLY A 193 -18.55 3.12 -35.54
N THR A 194 -18.06 3.61 -34.40
CA THR A 194 -16.76 4.26 -34.30
C THR A 194 -15.64 3.22 -34.36
N ARG A 195 -14.66 3.43 -35.28
CA ARG A 195 -13.52 2.53 -35.51
C ARG A 195 -12.17 3.16 -35.29
N SER A 196 -12.12 4.48 -35.10
CA SER A 196 -10.91 5.25 -34.87
C SER A 196 -11.18 6.27 -33.77
N VAL A 197 -10.24 6.41 -32.85
CA VAL A 197 -10.36 7.36 -31.73
C VAL A 197 -9.05 8.06 -31.42
N THR A 198 -9.14 9.29 -30.91
CA THR A 198 -8.03 10.00 -30.30
C THR A 198 -8.13 9.87 -28.78
N LEU A 199 -7.11 9.24 -28.18
CA LEU A 199 -7.04 9.01 -26.74
C LEU A 199 -6.30 10.15 -26.03
N TYR A 200 -7.02 10.85 -25.18
CA TYR A 200 -6.50 11.82 -24.21
C TYR A 200 -6.40 11.22 -22.81
N VAL A 201 -5.61 11.86 -21.92
CA VAL A 201 -5.58 11.53 -20.47
C VAL A 201 -5.81 12.79 -19.68
N ASP A 202 -6.76 12.75 -18.75
CA ASP A 202 -6.99 13.79 -17.76
C ASP A 202 -6.28 13.42 -16.45
N GLU A 203 -5.23 14.17 -16.10
CA GLU A 203 -4.42 14.01 -14.90
C GLU A 203 -4.73 15.09 -13.85
N THR A 204 -5.81 15.87 -14.01
CA THR A 204 -6.08 17.04 -13.15
C THR A 204 -6.50 16.68 -11.73
N TYR A 205 -7.01 15.44 -11.51
CA TYR A 205 -7.39 14.99 -10.17
C TYR A 205 -6.17 14.83 -9.27
N ALA A 206 -6.12 15.58 -8.20
CA ALA A 206 -5.05 15.56 -7.19
C ALA A 206 -3.63 15.64 -7.78
N ASP A 207 -3.47 16.35 -8.91
CA ASP A 207 -2.18 16.50 -9.58
C ASP A 207 -1.17 17.22 -8.66
N GLY A 208 0.10 16.90 -8.87
CA GLY A 208 1.18 17.45 -8.08
C GLY A 208 2.55 16.86 -8.42
N PRO A 209 3.61 17.28 -7.71
CA PRO A 209 4.96 16.83 -7.98
C PRO A 209 5.09 15.30 -7.92
N ARG A 210 5.86 14.73 -8.85
CA ARG A 210 6.11 13.27 -8.93
C ARG A 210 7.14 12.77 -7.91
N THR A 211 7.94 13.68 -7.33
CA THR A 211 9.03 13.38 -6.40
C THR A 211 9.16 14.52 -5.39
N ALA A 212 9.35 14.21 -4.12
CA ALA A 212 9.57 15.24 -3.11
C ALA A 212 10.99 15.85 -3.24
N PRO A 213 11.13 17.17 -3.07
CA PRO A 213 12.45 17.82 -3.15
C PRO A 213 13.40 17.39 -2.03
N THR A 214 12.86 16.88 -0.91
CA THR A 214 13.62 16.42 0.27
C THR A 214 14.09 14.96 0.17
N TRP A 215 13.72 14.25 -0.90
CA TRP A 215 14.15 12.86 -1.11
C TRP A 215 15.53 12.81 -1.76
N ALA A 216 16.32 11.79 -1.40
CA ALA A 216 17.57 11.52 -2.09
C ALA A 216 17.31 11.19 -3.56
N SER A 217 18.11 11.74 -4.47
CA SER A 217 17.96 11.57 -5.93
C SER A 217 18.00 10.10 -6.38
N THR A 218 18.66 9.25 -5.61
CA THR A 218 18.79 7.81 -5.88
C THR A 218 17.57 6.98 -5.47
N PHE A 219 16.62 7.50 -4.69
CA PHE A 219 15.51 6.70 -4.17
C PHE A 219 14.62 6.10 -5.26
N ARG A 220 14.42 6.83 -6.35
CA ARG A 220 13.65 6.31 -7.49
C ARG A 220 14.43 5.27 -8.29
N SER A 221 15.68 5.52 -8.61
CA SER A 221 16.50 4.59 -9.40
C SER A 221 16.82 3.28 -8.65
N SER A 222 16.88 3.34 -7.33
CA SER A 222 17.07 2.15 -6.48
C SER A 222 15.77 1.40 -6.13
N GLY A 223 14.61 1.87 -6.61
CA GLY A 223 13.34 1.23 -6.33
C GLY A 223 12.83 1.41 -4.88
N ILE A 224 13.41 2.34 -4.11
CA ILE A 224 12.92 2.68 -2.77
C ILE A 224 11.56 3.34 -2.85
N THR A 225 11.30 4.10 -3.91
CA THR A 225 9.99 4.67 -4.21
C THR A 225 9.75 4.76 -5.72
N GLY A 226 8.48 4.72 -6.13
CA GLY A 226 8.04 5.07 -7.47
C GLY A 226 7.80 6.58 -7.64
N ALA A 227 7.42 6.99 -8.85
CA ALA A 227 6.85 8.31 -9.10
C ALA A 227 5.44 8.39 -8.53
N VAL A 228 5.11 9.49 -7.85
CA VAL A 228 3.77 9.72 -7.30
C VAL A 228 2.84 10.24 -8.40
N ALA A 229 1.88 9.41 -8.81
CA ALA A 229 0.94 9.70 -9.90
C ALA A 229 -0.43 9.09 -9.60
N MET A 230 -1.49 9.75 -10.03
CA MET A 230 -2.88 9.35 -9.76
C MET A 230 -3.37 8.23 -10.69
N LEU A 231 -2.47 7.60 -11.44
CA LEU A 231 -2.74 6.47 -12.32
C LEU A 231 -1.47 5.63 -12.48
N GLY A 232 -1.57 4.30 -12.37
CA GLY A 232 -0.42 3.42 -12.46
C GLY A 232 -0.81 1.95 -12.64
N LEU A 233 0.18 1.11 -12.97
CA LEU A 233 0.02 -0.34 -13.13
C LEU A 233 0.57 -1.09 -11.90
N SER A 234 -0.19 -2.05 -11.40
CA SER A 234 0.21 -2.92 -10.29
C SER A 234 1.50 -3.69 -10.56
N SER A 235 1.73 -4.07 -11.82
CA SER A 235 2.93 -4.78 -12.26
C SER A 235 4.19 -3.91 -12.33
N GLN A 236 4.06 -2.58 -12.24
CA GLN A 236 5.15 -1.62 -12.37
C GLN A 236 5.45 -0.85 -11.06
N ARG A 237 4.96 -1.35 -9.94
CA ARG A 237 5.30 -0.78 -8.62
C ARG A 237 6.81 -0.86 -8.40
N ALA A 238 7.40 0.22 -7.89
CA ALA A 238 8.79 0.20 -7.45
C ALA A 238 8.97 -0.78 -6.29
N ARG A 239 10.03 -1.57 -6.33
CA ARG A 239 10.42 -2.49 -5.26
C ARG A 239 11.93 -2.38 -5.04
N GLY A 240 12.43 -2.75 -3.87
CA GLY A 240 13.85 -2.69 -3.58
C GLY A 240 14.69 -3.35 -4.68
N GLY A 241 15.57 -2.58 -5.31
CA GLY A 241 16.38 -3.00 -6.45
C GLY A 241 15.71 -2.90 -7.83
N ALA A 242 14.39 -2.66 -7.92
CA ALA A 242 13.65 -2.52 -9.17
C ALA A 242 12.91 -1.18 -9.22
N ALA A 243 13.40 -0.26 -10.04
CA ALA A 243 12.77 1.04 -10.24
C ALA A 243 11.40 0.89 -10.91
N GLY A 244 10.44 1.69 -10.48
CA GLY A 244 9.19 1.89 -11.20
C GLY A 244 9.38 2.79 -12.43
N PRO A 245 8.36 2.93 -13.30
CA PRO A 245 8.44 3.80 -14.47
C PRO A 245 8.68 5.26 -14.08
N ALA A 246 9.40 5.98 -14.94
CA ALA A 246 9.59 7.42 -14.76
C ALA A 246 8.27 8.17 -14.84
N ASP A 247 7.35 7.67 -15.65
CA ASP A 247 6.02 8.19 -15.90
C ASP A 247 4.98 7.07 -15.89
N PRO A 248 4.34 6.82 -14.73
CA PRO A 248 3.31 5.79 -14.61
C PRO A 248 2.09 6.04 -15.52
N VAL A 249 1.70 7.30 -15.71
CA VAL A 249 0.54 7.66 -16.53
C VAL A 249 0.79 7.37 -18.00
N LEU A 250 2.01 7.67 -18.50
CA LEU A 250 2.41 7.29 -19.85
C LEU A 250 2.36 5.77 -20.05
N SER A 251 2.79 5.01 -19.06
CA SER A 251 2.75 3.53 -19.10
C SER A 251 1.32 3.03 -19.21
N VAL A 252 0.40 3.55 -18.40
CA VAL A 252 -1.03 3.18 -18.45
C VAL A 252 -1.64 3.59 -19.78
N ARG A 253 -1.39 4.81 -20.26
CA ARG A 253 -1.91 5.31 -21.54
C ARG A 253 -1.47 4.42 -22.71
N THR A 254 -0.19 4.05 -22.74
CA THR A 254 0.36 3.19 -23.80
C THR A 254 -0.26 1.79 -23.76
N ALA A 255 -0.36 1.21 -22.55
CA ALA A 255 -1.00 -0.09 -22.37
C ALA A 255 -2.48 -0.06 -22.79
N PHE A 256 -3.21 0.98 -22.40
CA PHE A 256 -4.63 1.12 -22.72
C PHE A 256 -4.86 1.32 -24.23
N ALA A 257 -4.04 2.13 -24.90
CA ALA A 257 -4.08 2.30 -26.37
C ALA A 257 -3.88 0.95 -27.08
N GLY A 258 -2.87 0.17 -26.68
CA GLY A 258 -2.63 -1.17 -27.25
C GLY A 258 -3.78 -2.14 -26.99
N LEU A 259 -4.45 -2.06 -25.84
CA LEU A 259 -5.61 -2.88 -25.52
C LEU A 259 -6.82 -2.53 -26.41
N LEU A 260 -7.04 -1.25 -26.74
CA LEU A 260 -8.10 -0.81 -27.66
C LEU A 260 -7.78 -1.22 -29.10
N ASP A 261 -6.52 -1.08 -29.54
CA ASP A 261 -6.07 -1.50 -30.85
C ASP A 261 -6.27 -3.01 -31.06
N ALA A 262 -5.90 -3.82 -30.08
CA ALA A 262 -6.15 -5.26 -30.07
C ALA A 262 -7.65 -5.64 -30.15
N ARG A 263 -8.55 -4.69 -29.89
CA ARG A 263 -10.01 -4.80 -30.01
C ARG A 263 -10.55 -4.25 -31.32
N GLY A 264 -9.67 -3.89 -32.27
CA GLY A 264 -10.01 -3.42 -33.62
C GLY A 264 -10.36 -1.93 -33.69
N LEU A 265 -9.89 -1.13 -32.74
CA LEU A 265 -10.01 0.33 -32.76
C LEU A 265 -8.66 0.94 -33.15
N ALA A 266 -8.61 1.75 -34.19
CA ALA A 266 -7.43 2.53 -34.54
C ALA A 266 -7.26 3.67 -33.50
N VAL A 267 -6.19 3.65 -32.71
CA VAL A 267 -5.99 4.62 -31.62
C VAL A 267 -4.87 5.60 -31.96
N LYS A 268 -5.23 6.87 -32.05
CA LYS A 268 -4.26 7.98 -32.07
C LYS A 268 -4.07 8.46 -30.62
N VAL A 269 -2.85 8.41 -30.12
CA VAL A 269 -2.54 8.93 -28.77
C VAL A 269 -2.24 10.42 -28.87
N ALA A 270 -3.03 11.25 -28.18
CA ALA A 270 -2.82 12.69 -28.11
C ALA A 270 -1.59 13.05 -27.28
N ALA A 271 -1.04 14.25 -27.50
CA ALA A 271 -0.07 14.84 -26.57
C ALA A 271 -0.71 14.97 -25.16
N ARG A 272 0.13 15.02 -24.12
CA ARG A 272 -0.33 15.23 -22.73
C ARG A 272 -1.21 16.49 -22.66
N GLY A 273 -2.30 16.38 -21.92
CA GLY A 273 -3.20 17.49 -21.63
C GLY A 273 -4.62 16.99 -21.48
N ARG A 274 -5.44 17.80 -20.83
CA ARG A 274 -6.87 17.59 -20.73
C ARG A 274 -7.50 17.82 -22.12
N ALA A 275 -8.44 16.97 -22.52
CA ALA A 275 -9.24 17.26 -23.69
C ALA A 275 -10.01 18.59 -23.50
N PRO A 276 -10.04 19.47 -24.50
CA PRO A 276 -10.85 20.67 -24.46
C PRO A 276 -12.30 20.31 -24.12
N GLY A 277 -12.94 21.06 -23.21
CA GLY A 277 -14.33 20.84 -22.83
C GLY A 277 -14.62 19.59 -21.99
N ALA A 278 -13.63 18.76 -21.67
CA ALA A 278 -13.84 17.67 -20.73
C ALA A 278 -14.35 18.24 -19.39
N PRO A 279 -15.57 17.88 -18.94
CA PRO A 279 -16.07 18.39 -17.67
C PRO A 279 -15.08 18.01 -16.57
N GLY A 280 -14.74 18.98 -15.70
CA GLY A 280 -13.91 18.70 -14.54
C GLY A 280 -14.49 17.48 -13.84
N SER A 281 -13.64 16.51 -13.46
CA SER A 281 -14.14 15.33 -12.74
C SER A 281 -15.06 15.81 -11.64
N PRO A 282 -16.35 15.38 -11.61
CA PRO A 282 -17.19 15.70 -10.47
C PRO A 282 -16.47 15.15 -9.25
N MET A 283 -16.15 16.03 -8.30
CA MET A 283 -15.79 15.56 -6.97
C MET A 283 -16.84 14.52 -6.57
N PRO A 284 -16.47 13.37 -6.04
CA PRO A 284 -17.45 12.51 -5.39
C PRO A 284 -18.17 13.38 -4.39
N THR A 285 -19.48 13.57 -4.62
CA THR A 285 -20.32 14.33 -3.71
C THR A 285 -20.18 13.66 -2.35
N PRO A 286 -19.82 14.38 -1.28
CA PRO A 286 -19.83 13.79 0.06
C PRO A 286 -21.23 13.22 0.27
N MET A 287 -21.33 11.94 0.60
CA MET A 287 -22.59 11.40 1.08
C MET A 287 -23.06 12.25 2.26
N PRO A 288 -24.33 12.64 2.32
CA PRO A 288 -24.85 13.42 3.45
C PRO A 288 -24.55 12.64 4.73
N THR A 289 -23.93 13.31 5.68
CA THR A 289 -23.71 12.81 7.04
C THR A 289 -25.07 12.35 7.58
N PRO A 290 -25.23 11.12 8.10
CA PRO A 290 -26.48 10.73 8.71
C PRO A 290 -26.71 11.62 9.93
N THR A 291 -27.69 12.49 9.84
CA THR A 291 -28.22 13.28 10.96
C THR A 291 -28.87 12.28 11.92
N SER A 292 -28.33 12.18 13.12
CA SER A 292 -28.92 11.41 14.21
C SER A 292 -30.30 12.00 14.55
N GLY A 293 -31.36 11.27 14.25
CA GLY A 293 -32.70 11.62 14.70
C GLY A 293 -33.77 11.30 13.67
N SER A 294 -34.19 10.07 13.58
CA SER A 294 -35.54 9.70 13.10
C SER A 294 -35.88 8.27 13.56
N THR A 295 -36.97 8.20 14.26
CA THR A 295 -37.72 7.04 14.72
C THR A 295 -37.96 6.02 13.61
N PRO A 296 -38.04 4.68 13.92
CA PRO A 296 -38.23 3.65 12.92
C PRO A 296 -39.64 3.69 12.35
N GLN A 297 -39.76 3.99 11.06
CA GLN A 297 -40.99 3.74 10.30
C GLN A 297 -40.86 2.36 9.60
N THR A 298 -41.90 1.57 9.78
CA THR A 298 -42.16 0.25 9.21
C THR A 298 -41.90 0.20 7.71
N ALA A 299 -41.04 -0.73 7.30
CA ALA A 299 -40.75 -1.04 5.90
C ALA A 299 -41.97 -1.72 5.25
N THR A 300 -42.55 -1.06 4.26
CA THR A 300 -43.37 -1.71 3.24
C THR A 300 -42.48 -2.06 2.06
N ASP A 301 -42.53 -3.33 1.69
CA ASP A 301 -41.83 -3.98 0.58
C ASP A 301 -42.10 -3.23 -0.74
N SER A 302 -41.07 -2.61 -1.31
CA SER A 302 -41.08 -2.11 -2.69
C SER A 302 -39.93 -2.73 -3.44
N THR A 303 -40.24 -3.77 -4.20
CA THR A 303 -39.39 -4.36 -5.23
C THR A 303 -39.06 -3.30 -6.29
N ALA A 304 -37.97 -2.57 -6.09
CA ALA A 304 -37.43 -1.69 -7.12
C ALA A 304 -36.57 -2.52 -8.08
N THR A 305 -37.14 -2.80 -9.25
CA THR A 305 -36.40 -3.30 -10.41
C THR A 305 -35.27 -2.32 -10.76
N PRO A 306 -34.01 -2.76 -10.97
CA PRO A 306 -32.97 -1.83 -11.40
C PRO A 306 -33.30 -1.29 -12.79
N THR A 307 -33.71 -0.03 -12.84
CA THR A 307 -33.92 0.69 -14.11
C THR A 307 -32.55 0.87 -14.75
N THR A 308 -32.28 0.10 -15.79
CA THR A 308 -31.12 0.29 -16.69
C THR A 308 -31.33 1.64 -17.38
N SER A 309 -30.70 2.68 -16.87
CA SER A 309 -30.68 3.99 -17.54
C SER A 309 -30.03 3.81 -18.90
N ALA A 310 -30.68 4.25 -19.96
CA ALA A 310 -30.12 4.26 -21.31
C ALA A 310 -28.76 5.00 -21.30
N PRO A 311 -27.76 4.54 -22.07
CA PRO A 311 -26.46 5.18 -22.12
C PRO A 311 -26.62 6.63 -22.58
N THR A 312 -26.25 7.58 -21.74
CA THR A 312 -26.17 9.00 -22.11
C THR A 312 -25.10 9.12 -23.19
N THR A 313 -25.47 9.59 -24.37
CA THR A 313 -24.55 9.86 -25.48
C THR A 313 -24.23 11.35 -25.50
N GLY A 314 -22.99 11.71 -25.79
CA GLY A 314 -22.52 13.09 -25.94
C GLY A 314 -21.29 13.43 -25.08
N PRO A 315 -20.74 14.64 -25.22
CA PRO A 315 -19.54 15.06 -24.52
C PRO A 315 -19.59 14.77 -23.02
N GLY A 316 -18.54 14.09 -22.50
CA GLY A 316 -18.45 13.69 -21.11
C GLY A 316 -19.22 12.41 -20.72
N ALA A 317 -19.95 11.75 -21.66
CA ALA A 317 -20.63 10.49 -21.40
C ALA A 317 -19.61 9.40 -20.99
N VAL A 318 -19.95 8.57 -19.99
CA VAL A 318 -19.09 7.49 -19.54
C VAL A 318 -19.16 6.31 -20.52
N LEU A 319 -18.01 5.96 -21.10
CA LEU A 319 -17.84 4.82 -22.03
C LEU A 319 -17.44 3.53 -21.30
N GLY A 320 -16.84 3.66 -20.12
CA GLY A 320 -16.47 2.55 -19.27
C GLY A 320 -15.89 3.02 -17.95
N SER A 321 -15.94 2.15 -16.94
CA SER A 321 -15.34 2.42 -15.62
C SER A 321 -14.94 1.12 -14.94
N VAL A 322 -13.87 1.21 -14.13
CA VAL A 322 -13.42 0.14 -13.24
C VAL A 322 -13.11 0.72 -11.85
N GLU A 323 -13.21 -0.12 -10.83
CA GLU A 323 -13.03 0.30 -9.42
C GLU A 323 -11.89 -0.46 -8.76
N SER A 324 -11.06 0.27 -8.04
CA SER A 324 -9.94 -0.27 -7.26
C SER A 324 -10.41 -1.15 -6.10
N ALA A 325 -9.46 -1.76 -5.40
CA ALA A 325 -9.71 -2.24 -4.04
C ALA A 325 -10.12 -1.06 -3.12
N PRO A 326 -10.89 -1.31 -2.05
CA PRO A 326 -11.16 -0.30 -1.05
C PRO A 326 -9.89 0.37 -0.54
N VAL A 327 -9.95 1.68 -0.29
CA VAL A 327 -8.78 2.46 0.15
C VAL A 327 -8.16 1.88 1.42
N GLN A 328 -8.96 1.37 2.35
CA GLN A 328 -8.48 0.71 3.56
C GLN A 328 -7.63 -0.54 3.29
N GLU A 329 -7.91 -1.29 2.22
CA GLU A 329 -7.12 -2.45 1.80
C GLU A 329 -5.83 -2.00 1.10
N GLN A 330 -5.88 -0.92 0.32
CA GLN A 330 -4.69 -0.32 -0.27
C GLN A 330 -3.75 0.26 0.80
N LEU A 331 -4.30 0.85 1.87
CA LEU A 331 -3.52 1.29 3.04
C LEU A 331 -2.86 0.10 3.75
N ALA A 332 -3.61 -0.99 3.96
CA ALA A 332 -3.06 -2.22 4.52
C ALA A 332 -1.87 -2.73 3.69
N LEU A 333 -2.02 -2.78 2.36
CA LEU A 333 -0.94 -3.15 1.44
C LEU A 333 0.26 -2.19 1.54
N ALA A 334 0.00 -0.87 1.64
CA ALA A 334 1.06 0.13 1.79
C ALA A 334 1.84 -0.03 3.10
N LEU A 335 1.18 -0.45 4.18
CA LEU A 335 1.82 -0.74 5.47
C LEU A 335 2.61 -2.06 5.41
N THR A 336 2.04 -3.12 4.82
CA THR A 336 2.68 -4.44 4.69
C THR A 336 3.99 -4.35 3.88
N ASP A 337 3.93 -3.74 2.70
CA ASP A 337 5.06 -3.63 1.77
C ASP A 337 5.96 -2.43 2.10
N SER A 338 5.54 -1.58 3.02
CA SER A 338 6.16 -0.26 3.25
C SER A 338 6.23 0.60 1.98
N ASP A 339 5.19 0.52 1.12
CA ASP A 339 5.18 1.20 -0.17
C ASP A 339 5.08 2.72 0.00
N ASN A 340 6.16 3.40 -0.39
CA ASN A 340 6.29 4.84 -0.23
C ASN A 340 5.40 5.59 -1.24
N ALA A 341 5.43 5.19 -2.51
CA ALA A 341 4.65 5.83 -3.56
C ALA A 341 3.14 5.69 -3.32
N LEU A 342 2.67 4.48 -2.97
CA LEU A 342 1.25 4.24 -2.68
C LEU A 342 0.77 5.06 -1.48
N THR A 343 1.58 5.16 -0.42
CA THR A 343 1.24 6.02 0.73
C THR A 343 1.09 7.48 0.33
N GLU A 344 2.05 8.02 -0.46
CA GLU A 344 1.98 9.41 -0.95
C GLU A 344 0.76 9.66 -1.85
N ILE A 345 0.44 8.70 -2.72
CA ILE A 345 -0.72 8.78 -3.61
C ILE A 345 -2.01 8.86 -2.81
N LEU A 346 -2.19 7.97 -1.83
CA LEU A 346 -3.40 7.96 -1.00
C LEU A 346 -3.50 9.20 -0.11
N ALA A 347 -2.37 9.64 0.50
CA ALA A 347 -2.33 10.85 1.32
C ALA A 347 -2.65 12.11 0.50
N ARG A 348 -2.09 12.23 -0.71
CA ARG A 348 -2.34 13.36 -1.62
C ARG A 348 -3.81 13.45 -2.03
N GLN A 349 -4.43 12.31 -2.36
CA GLN A 349 -5.86 12.29 -2.68
C GLN A 349 -6.72 12.72 -1.49
N ALA A 350 -6.40 12.20 -0.30
CA ALA A 350 -7.09 12.55 0.93
C ALA A 350 -6.96 14.07 1.24
N ALA A 351 -5.77 14.62 1.08
CA ALA A 351 -5.51 16.06 1.23
C ALA A 351 -6.30 16.88 0.21
N TYR A 352 -6.23 16.51 -1.07
CA TYR A 352 -6.95 17.16 -2.17
C TYR A 352 -8.47 17.19 -1.92
N ARG A 353 -9.06 16.08 -1.52
CA ARG A 353 -10.49 15.96 -1.18
C ARG A 353 -10.90 16.82 0.00
N SER A 354 -9.97 17.09 0.90
CA SER A 354 -10.16 17.97 2.05
C SER A 354 -9.92 19.46 1.73
N GLY A 355 -9.67 19.80 0.45
CA GLY A 355 -9.36 21.16 0.01
C GLY A 355 -7.92 21.61 0.34
N ALA A 356 -7.05 20.71 0.75
CA ALA A 356 -5.63 21.00 1.00
C ALA A 356 -4.80 20.94 -0.30
N GLY A 357 -3.59 21.50 -0.24
CA GLY A 357 -2.66 21.48 -1.36
C GLY A 357 -2.09 20.08 -1.63
N THR A 358 -1.63 19.84 -2.87
CA THR A 358 -1.15 18.54 -3.35
C THR A 358 0.39 18.41 -3.39
N ALA A 359 1.11 19.47 -3.06
CA ALA A 359 2.57 19.41 -2.89
C ALA A 359 2.94 18.60 -1.63
N PHE A 360 4.06 17.89 -1.64
CA PHE A 360 4.46 16.99 -0.54
C PHE A 360 4.41 17.66 0.84
N ALA A 361 4.98 18.86 0.98
CA ALA A 361 4.96 19.59 2.25
C ALA A 361 3.54 19.97 2.69
N ALA A 362 2.64 20.33 1.76
CA ALA A 362 1.24 20.63 2.05
C ALA A 362 0.49 19.36 2.49
N VAL A 363 0.76 18.22 1.85
CA VAL A 363 0.21 16.92 2.25
C VAL A 363 0.73 16.52 3.63
N GLY A 364 2.03 16.71 3.91
CA GLY A 364 2.62 16.47 5.24
C GLY A 364 1.95 17.32 6.33
N ALA A 365 1.78 18.62 6.09
CA ALA A 365 1.09 19.52 7.01
C ALA A 365 -0.39 19.11 7.21
N TRP A 366 -1.06 18.69 6.14
CA TRP A 366 -2.42 18.15 6.21
C TRP A 366 -2.48 16.89 7.08
N VAL A 367 -1.55 15.94 6.93
CA VAL A 367 -1.48 14.74 7.78
C VAL A 367 -1.39 15.14 9.26
N VAL A 368 -0.50 16.06 9.61
CA VAL A 368 -0.36 16.56 11.00
C VAL A 368 -1.67 17.17 11.50
N SER A 369 -2.35 17.98 10.69
CA SER A 369 -3.62 18.61 11.05
C SER A 369 -4.74 17.58 11.27
N GLN A 370 -4.79 16.52 10.46
CA GLN A 370 -5.79 15.46 10.62
C GLN A 370 -5.55 14.62 11.86
N VAL A 371 -4.28 14.36 12.20
CA VAL A 371 -3.91 13.66 13.44
C VAL A 371 -4.29 14.52 14.65
N ALA A 372 -4.04 15.84 14.61
CA ALA A 372 -4.50 16.76 15.65
C ALA A 372 -6.03 16.76 15.79
N ALA A 373 -6.77 16.70 14.68
CA ALA A 373 -8.23 16.63 14.67
C ALA A 373 -8.80 15.30 15.23
N LEU A 374 -7.95 14.28 15.45
CA LEU A 374 -8.28 13.08 16.22
C LEU A 374 -8.14 13.28 17.74
N GLY A 375 -7.79 14.49 18.18
CA GLY A 375 -7.57 14.82 19.60
C GLY A 375 -6.17 14.46 20.10
N LEU A 376 -5.22 14.14 19.20
CA LEU A 376 -3.86 13.78 19.57
C LEU A 376 -2.94 15.01 19.56
N ASP A 377 -1.99 15.05 20.51
CA ASP A 377 -1.03 16.15 20.61
C ASP A 377 0.03 16.06 19.50
N THR A 378 0.01 17.02 18.59
CA THR A 378 0.95 17.13 17.46
C THR A 378 1.96 18.27 17.63
N ALA A 379 2.11 18.85 18.84
CA ALA A 379 3.04 19.95 19.07
C ALA A 379 4.46 19.62 18.64
N GLY A 380 5.08 20.49 17.83
CA GLY A 380 6.44 20.33 17.30
C GLY A 380 6.58 19.30 16.19
N VAL A 381 5.57 18.49 15.88
CA VAL A 381 5.61 17.51 14.79
C VAL A 381 5.64 18.19 13.43
N THR A 382 6.57 17.78 12.57
CA THR A 382 6.70 18.30 11.21
C THR A 382 6.87 17.15 10.22
N LEU A 383 6.16 17.23 9.09
CA LEU A 383 6.24 16.27 8.00
C LEU A 383 6.47 17.00 6.68
N SER A 384 7.54 16.65 5.98
CA SER A 384 7.86 17.11 4.62
C SER A 384 7.34 16.15 3.54
N ASP A 385 6.90 14.96 3.96
CA ASP A 385 6.23 13.95 3.14
C ASP A 385 5.33 13.06 4.01
N ALA A 386 4.49 12.24 3.39
CA ALA A 386 3.59 11.32 4.08
C ALA A 386 4.17 9.90 4.25
N SER A 387 5.21 9.54 3.52
CA SER A 387 5.81 8.20 3.52
C SER A 387 6.92 7.98 4.54
N GLY A 388 7.55 9.08 4.99
CA GLY A 388 8.67 9.05 5.93
C GLY A 388 10.04 8.89 5.25
N LEU A 389 10.16 9.15 3.96
CA LEU A 389 11.43 9.16 3.26
C LEU A 389 12.25 10.42 3.52
N SER A 390 11.58 11.54 3.83
CA SER A 390 12.25 12.78 4.16
C SER A 390 12.96 12.69 5.51
N ARG A 391 14.22 13.05 5.53
CA ARG A 391 14.99 13.19 6.78
C ARG A 391 14.63 14.43 7.60
N GLU A 392 13.79 15.30 7.07
CA GLU A 392 13.28 16.50 7.74
C GLU A 392 12.08 16.20 8.63
N ASN A 393 11.42 15.05 8.46
CA ASN A 393 10.31 14.64 9.32
C ASN A 393 10.75 14.55 10.79
N ARG A 394 9.93 15.08 11.68
CA ARG A 394 10.11 15.03 13.13
C ARG A 394 8.83 14.57 13.81
N VAL A 395 8.91 13.46 14.52
CA VAL A 395 7.76 12.82 15.19
C VAL A 395 8.19 12.32 16.57
N ARG A 396 7.29 12.31 17.53
CA ARG A 396 7.47 11.76 18.85
C ARG A 396 7.05 10.29 18.88
N ALA A 397 7.75 9.47 19.67
CA ALA A 397 7.36 8.06 19.86
C ALA A 397 6.02 7.96 20.61
N SER A 398 5.74 8.87 21.54
CA SER A 398 4.46 8.98 22.23
C SER A 398 3.30 9.14 21.26
N LEU A 399 3.40 10.05 20.27
CA LEU A 399 2.35 10.24 19.25
C LEU A 399 2.13 9.01 18.38
N LEU A 400 3.19 8.30 18.00
CA LEU A 400 3.04 7.05 17.23
C LEU A 400 2.31 5.99 18.06
N SER A 401 2.58 5.92 19.38
CA SER A 401 1.88 5.01 20.28
C SER A 401 0.40 5.39 20.47
N ASP A 402 0.09 6.69 20.53
CA ASP A 402 -1.29 7.19 20.58
C ASP A 402 -2.10 6.76 19.35
N VAL A 403 -1.53 6.92 18.16
CA VAL A 403 -2.16 6.49 16.90
C VAL A 403 -2.41 4.97 16.87
N LEU A 404 -1.48 4.17 17.40
CA LEU A 404 -1.67 2.72 17.47
C LEU A 404 -2.80 2.35 18.45
N VAL A 405 -2.85 2.95 19.64
CA VAL A 405 -3.94 2.75 20.62
C VAL A 405 -5.28 3.15 19.98
N LEU A 406 -5.33 4.32 19.33
CA LEU A 406 -6.52 4.80 18.64
C LEU A 406 -7.00 3.80 17.58
N GLY A 407 -6.09 3.15 16.86
CA GLY A 407 -6.43 2.15 15.84
C GLY A 407 -7.02 0.86 16.42
N TYR A 408 -6.84 0.60 17.71
CA TYR A 408 -7.38 -0.59 18.40
C TYR A 408 -8.62 -0.29 19.24
N ASP A 409 -9.05 0.96 19.37
CA ASP A 409 -10.21 1.37 20.19
C ASP A 409 -11.59 1.02 19.60
N GLY A 410 -11.63 0.48 18.39
CA GLY A 410 -12.85 0.06 17.67
C GLY A 410 -13.64 1.20 17.01
N ARG A 411 -13.25 2.46 17.22
CA ARG A 411 -14.00 3.63 16.69
C ARG A 411 -13.52 4.12 15.34
N HIS A 412 -12.38 3.61 14.86
CA HIS A 412 -11.73 4.04 13.62
C HIS A 412 -11.57 2.87 12.63
N PRO A 413 -12.65 2.40 11.96
CA PRO A 413 -12.64 1.15 11.20
C PRO A 413 -11.66 1.14 10.01
N VAL A 414 -11.47 2.28 9.32
CA VAL A 414 -10.50 2.37 8.21
C VAL A 414 -9.07 2.26 8.73
N LEU A 415 -8.73 2.97 9.83
CA LEU A 415 -7.43 2.86 10.48
C LEU A 415 -7.21 1.44 11.02
N ARG A 416 -8.19 0.87 11.70
CA ARG A 416 -8.12 -0.52 12.21
C ARG A 416 -7.79 -1.49 11.08
N ARG A 417 -8.52 -1.41 9.97
CA ARG A 417 -8.28 -2.28 8.81
C ARG A 417 -6.89 -2.07 8.20
N ALA A 418 -6.40 -0.82 8.17
CA ALA A 418 -5.04 -0.54 7.74
C ALA A 418 -3.99 -1.19 8.66
N LEU A 419 -4.18 -1.11 9.99
CA LEU A 419 -3.27 -1.72 10.98
C LEU A 419 -3.28 -3.26 10.93
N ASP A 420 -4.38 -3.90 10.48
CA ASP A 420 -4.42 -5.34 10.22
C ASP A 420 -3.40 -5.76 9.13
N GLY A 421 -3.02 -4.82 8.24
CA GLY A 421 -1.97 -4.99 7.23
C GLY A 421 -0.55 -4.79 7.73
N LEU A 422 -0.33 -4.53 9.02
CA LEU A 422 1.04 -4.44 9.54
C LEU A 422 1.79 -5.78 9.36
N PRO A 423 3.07 -5.74 8.95
CA PRO A 423 3.90 -6.93 8.89
C PRO A 423 3.88 -7.75 10.16
N ILE A 424 3.80 -9.07 10.02
CA ILE A 424 3.82 -10.02 11.14
C ILE A 424 5.24 -10.56 11.29
N GLY A 425 5.77 -10.51 12.51
CA GLY A 425 7.10 -11.00 12.84
C GLY A 425 7.32 -12.45 12.39
N GLY A 426 8.39 -12.71 11.64
CA GLY A 426 8.74 -14.02 11.09
C GLY A 426 7.84 -14.54 9.98
N LEU A 427 6.84 -13.76 9.49
CA LEU A 427 5.84 -14.31 8.55
C LEU A 427 5.58 -13.43 7.32
N THR A 428 5.40 -12.11 7.47
CA THR A 428 4.94 -11.29 6.34
C THR A 428 5.68 -9.95 6.22
N GLY A 429 5.66 -9.39 4.99
CA GLY A 429 6.11 -8.05 4.71
C GLY A 429 7.55 -7.79 5.14
N THR A 430 7.83 -6.60 5.66
CA THR A 430 9.18 -6.19 6.08
C THR A 430 9.68 -6.87 7.38
N LEU A 431 8.89 -7.73 7.99
CA LEU A 431 9.24 -8.52 9.16
C LEU A 431 9.36 -10.03 8.87
N ALA A 432 9.23 -10.46 7.62
CA ALA A 432 9.26 -11.90 7.25
C ALA A 432 10.53 -12.60 7.73
N ASP A 433 11.69 -11.93 7.65
CA ASP A 433 13.01 -12.47 8.02
C ASP A 433 13.51 -11.98 9.39
N ARG A 434 12.60 -11.43 10.22
CA ARG A 434 12.92 -10.92 11.57
C ARG A 434 12.32 -11.83 12.65
N PHE A 435 12.71 -11.60 13.90
CA PHE A 435 12.29 -12.40 15.05
C PHE A 435 12.68 -13.87 14.89
N THR A 436 13.96 -14.11 14.55
CA THR A 436 14.55 -15.44 14.42
C THR A 436 15.46 -15.74 15.59
N GLY A 437 15.84 -17.01 15.79
CA GLY A 437 16.76 -17.39 16.86
C GLY A 437 16.19 -17.10 18.25
N ALA A 438 16.91 -16.35 19.07
CA ALA A 438 16.52 -16.05 20.46
C ALA A 438 15.27 -15.16 20.57
N ASP A 439 14.96 -14.37 19.53
CA ASP A 439 13.85 -13.43 19.52
C ASP A 439 12.56 -14.07 18.95
N HIS A 440 12.59 -15.37 18.63
CA HIS A 440 11.48 -16.09 17.98
C HIS A 440 10.17 -16.07 18.77
N VAL A 441 10.21 -15.82 20.06
CA VAL A 441 9.01 -15.71 20.91
C VAL A 441 8.04 -14.62 20.43
N ALA A 442 8.53 -13.59 19.74
CA ALA A 442 7.71 -12.55 19.13
C ALA A 442 7.22 -12.91 17.72
N ALA A 443 7.71 -13.99 17.11
CA ALA A 443 7.26 -14.45 15.78
C ALA A 443 5.77 -14.84 15.83
N GLY A 444 5.01 -14.41 14.83
CA GLY A 444 3.56 -14.60 14.79
C GLY A 444 2.75 -13.71 15.76
N ARG A 445 3.36 -13.19 16.82
CA ARG A 445 2.71 -12.39 17.87
C ARG A 445 2.86 -10.88 17.67
N ALA A 446 4.01 -10.45 17.15
CA ALA A 446 4.29 -9.04 16.87
C ALA A 446 3.74 -8.64 15.49
N ARG A 447 3.08 -7.48 15.43
CA ARG A 447 2.66 -6.81 14.19
C ARG A 447 3.19 -5.39 14.23
N ALA A 448 4.07 -5.02 13.30
CA ALA A 448 4.71 -3.71 13.40
C ALA A 448 5.11 -3.10 12.06
N LYS A 449 5.08 -1.77 12.02
CA LYS A 449 5.66 -0.97 10.95
C LYS A 449 7.14 -0.74 11.23
N THR A 450 7.97 -1.10 10.26
CA THR A 450 9.40 -0.81 10.29
C THR A 450 9.70 0.59 9.75
N GLY A 451 10.70 1.24 10.31
CA GLY A 451 11.28 2.47 9.77
C GLY A 451 12.78 2.30 9.60
N THR A 452 13.33 2.63 8.42
CA THR A 452 14.77 2.54 8.17
C THR A 452 15.21 3.64 7.22
N LEU A 453 16.08 4.50 7.71
CA LEU A 453 16.93 5.40 6.96
C LEU A 453 18.34 5.29 7.53
N THR A 454 19.37 5.64 6.78
CA THR A 454 20.74 5.61 7.28
C THR A 454 20.85 6.38 8.60
N GLY A 455 21.23 5.70 9.69
CA GLY A 455 21.36 6.29 11.02
C GLY A 455 20.04 6.61 11.74
N ALA A 456 18.88 6.21 11.23
CA ALA A 456 17.58 6.30 11.90
C ALA A 456 16.75 5.03 11.65
N ASN A 457 16.46 4.31 12.72
CA ASN A 457 15.70 3.06 12.68
C ASN A 457 14.54 3.13 13.65
N ALA A 458 13.40 2.58 13.27
CA ALA A 458 12.21 2.54 14.11
C ALA A 458 11.44 1.23 13.93
N LEU A 459 10.70 0.87 14.97
CA LEU A 459 9.75 -0.23 14.96
C LEU A 459 8.57 0.18 15.85
N ALA A 460 7.36 0.19 15.28
CA ALA A 460 6.16 0.65 15.98
C ALA A 460 4.99 -0.26 15.66
N GLY A 461 4.31 -0.77 16.68
CA GLY A 461 3.21 -1.72 16.46
C GLY A 461 2.66 -2.29 17.74
N SER A 462 2.19 -3.51 17.68
CA SER A 462 1.61 -4.24 18.80
C SER A 462 2.19 -5.65 18.92
N VAL A 463 2.11 -6.20 20.10
CA VAL A 463 2.49 -7.58 20.41
C VAL A 463 1.55 -8.12 21.49
N VAL A 464 1.22 -9.41 21.42
CA VAL A 464 0.50 -10.10 22.49
C VAL A 464 1.53 -10.72 23.43
N ASP A 465 1.44 -10.42 24.73
CA ASP A 465 2.32 -10.97 25.75
C ASP A 465 1.98 -12.41 26.15
N ASP A 466 2.72 -13.00 27.08
CA ASP A 466 2.49 -14.38 27.53
C ASP A 466 1.18 -14.56 28.30
N ASP A 467 0.64 -13.49 28.89
CA ASP A 467 -0.66 -13.50 29.54
C ASP A 467 -1.84 -13.30 28.55
N GLY A 468 -1.56 -13.09 27.24
CA GLY A 468 -2.55 -12.80 26.21
C GLY A 468 -2.98 -11.34 26.14
N ARG A 469 -2.29 -10.41 26.82
CA ARG A 469 -2.58 -8.97 26.76
C ARG A 469 -2.00 -8.35 25.51
N LEU A 470 -2.78 -7.51 24.83
CA LEU A 470 -2.31 -6.71 23.72
C LEU A 470 -1.52 -5.51 24.25
N LEU A 471 -0.25 -5.41 23.88
CA LEU A 471 0.60 -4.27 24.20
C LEU A 471 0.97 -3.51 22.93
N VAL A 472 1.00 -2.19 23.02
CA VAL A 472 1.49 -1.30 21.97
C VAL A 472 2.91 -0.89 22.29
N PHE A 473 3.79 -0.87 21.30
CA PHE A 473 5.18 -0.45 21.49
C PHE A 473 5.66 0.46 20.36
N VAL A 474 6.55 1.37 20.69
CA VAL A 474 7.30 2.18 19.74
C VAL A 474 8.75 2.23 20.19
N GLY A 475 9.68 1.91 19.28
CA GLY A 475 11.11 2.09 19.47
C GLY A 475 11.70 2.90 18.33
N MET A 476 12.41 4.00 18.65
CA MET A 476 13.11 4.85 17.69
C MET A 476 14.57 4.99 18.09
N VAL A 477 15.48 4.52 17.22
CA VAL A 477 16.94 4.45 17.46
C VAL A 477 17.65 5.35 16.46
N ALA A 478 18.57 6.18 16.92
CA ALA A 478 19.37 7.06 16.08
C ALA A 478 20.88 6.84 16.30
N GLY A 479 21.70 7.14 15.29
CA GLY A 479 23.17 7.14 15.43
C GLY A 479 23.82 5.75 15.53
N VAL A 480 23.06 4.67 15.30
CA VAL A 480 23.50 3.27 15.42
C VAL A 480 23.41 2.60 14.05
N GLY A 481 24.27 1.62 13.79
CA GLY A 481 24.22 0.79 12.60
C GLY A 481 22.86 0.10 12.44
N THR A 482 22.37 0.00 11.20
CA THR A 482 21.01 -0.52 10.93
C THR A 482 20.79 -1.93 11.49
N ASN A 483 21.77 -2.81 11.37
CA ASN A 483 21.64 -4.20 11.87
C ASN A 483 21.60 -4.25 13.39
N ASP A 484 22.46 -3.48 14.06
CA ASP A 484 22.50 -3.42 15.53
C ASP A 484 21.20 -2.81 16.08
N ALA A 485 20.69 -1.75 15.43
CA ALA A 485 19.42 -1.14 15.80
C ALA A 485 18.25 -2.12 15.61
N ARG A 486 18.21 -2.86 14.51
CA ARG A 486 17.19 -3.89 14.25
C ARG A 486 17.24 -5.01 15.30
N ALA A 487 18.41 -5.56 15.55
CA ALA A 487 18.58 -6.62 16.55
C ALA A 487 18.16 -6.14 17.97
N ALA A 488 18.49 -4.90 18.33
CA ALA A 488 18.10 -4.34 19.62
C ALA A 488 16.57 -4.13 19.73
N LEU A 489 15.92 -3.66 18.65
CA LEU A 489 14.47 -3.50 18.58
C LEU A 489 13.75 -4.86 18.58
N ASP A 490 14.30 -5.90 17.94
CA ASP A 490 13.74 -7.25 17.98
C ASP A 490 13.79 -7.84 19.40
N ARG A 491 14.93 -7.71 20.10
CA ARG A 491 15.06 -8.11 21.51
C ARG A 491 14.07 -7.35 22.41
N LEU A 492 13.86 -6.05 22.17
CA LEU A 492 12.89 -5.26 22.93
C LEU A 492 11.48 -5.87 22.78
N VAL A 493 11.05 -6.14 21.55
CA VAL A 493 9.72 -6.71 21.30
C VAL A 493 9.61 -8.14 21.83
N ALA A 494 10.67 -8.94 21.71
CA ALA A 494 10.71 -10.29 22.28
C ALA A 494 10.58 -10.26 23.81
N ALA A 495 11.25 -9.32 24.50
CA ALA A 495 11.12 -9.14 25.93
C ALA A 495 9.70 -8.69 26.34
N ILE A 496 9.05 -7.83 25.55
CA ILE A 496 7.64 -7.45 25.77
C ILE A 496 6.73 -8.68 25.57
N ALA A 497 6.99 -9.46 24.51
CA ALA A 497 6.19 -10.66 24.20
C ALA A 497 6.28 -11.73 25.31
N SER A 498 7.44 -11.85 25.97
CA SER A 498 7.66 -12.79 27.07
C SER A 498 7.19 -12.28 28.44
N CYS A 499 6.60 -11.10 28.47
CA CYS A 499 6.22 -10.48 29.73
C CYS A 499 4.92 -11.07 30.25
N GLY A 500 4.97 -11.79 31.40
CA GLY A 500 3.86 -12.00 32.32
C GLY A 500 3.94 -11.01 33.47
N CYS A 501 3.98 -9.73 33.17
CA CYS A 501 4.50 -8.66 34.03
C CYS A 501 3.43 -8.10 34.98
N ARG A 502 2.95 -8.91 35.89
CA ARG A 502 1.98 -8.48 36.93
C ARG A 502 2.63 -7.72 38.08
#